data_62a77be8036ad8b64cab81cd218b4cce
#
_entry.id   62a77be8036ad8b64cab81cd218b4cce
#
_cell.length_a   1.000
_cell.length_b   1.000
_cell.length_c   1.000
_cell.angle_alpha   90.00
_cell.angle_beta   90.00
_cell.angle_gamma   90.00
#
_symmetry.space_group_name_H-M   'P 1'
#
loop_
_entity.id
_entity.type
_entity.pdbx_description
1 polymer ?
#
loop_
_entity_poly.entity_id
_entity_poly.type
_entity_poly.pdbx_seq_one_letter_code
_entity_poly.pdbx_strand_id
1 'polypeptide(L)'
;MCIRDRNMDIKEIINKRYAMPDASLDKLQRCLTEVSYPKGFRVLERGKVEKNIFFIKKGIVRAYTSVDGKEITFWFGKEGATIVSLKGYVNDEPGYETMELMEDSVLYKLERKQLKELFLDDLHIANWGRRYAEMELLATEERLISMLSAIASERYKELLEKEPDLLQRLPLGSIATYLGVTQASLSRIRAKITQP
;
A
#
# COMPACT_ATOMS: atom_id res chain seq x y z
N MET A 1 -1.25 -25.73 -4.90
CA MET A 1 -0.22 -24.72 -5.25
C MET A 1 0.32 -24.18 -3.92
N CYS A 2 1.57 -24.51 -3.56
CA CYS A 2 2.18 -24.15 -2.29
C CYS A 2 2.09 -22.63 -2.07
N ILE A 3 1.61 -22.24 -0.89
CA ILE A 3 1.75 -20.88 -0.38
C ILE A 3 3.26 -20.68 -0.20
N ARG A 4 3.94 -20.15 -1.22
CA ARG A 4 5.32 -19.65 -1.07
C ARG A 4 5.31 -18.67 0.09
N ASP A 5 6.28 -18.83 0.97
CA ASP A 5 6.52 -17.93 2.10
C ASP A 5 6.47 -16.48 1.59
N ARG A 6 5.38 -15.76 1.92
CA ARG A 6 5.12 -14.40 1.42
C ARG A 6 5.93 -13.34 2.15
N ASN A 7 7.02 -13.74 2.79
CA ASN A 7 7.95 -12.82 3.43
C ASN A 7 8.85 -12.18 2.39
N MET A 8 8.87 -10.86 2.32
CA MET A 8 9.75 -10.11 1.44
C MET A 8 10.86 -9.45 2.25
N ASP A 9 12.12 -9.78 1.96
CA ASP A 9 13.26 -9.14 2.60
C ASP A 9 13.36 -7.66 2.21
N ILE A 10 13.92 -6.82 3.10
CA ILE A 10 14.03 -5.38 2.83
C ILE A 10 14.92 -5.08 1.62
N LYS A 11 15.97 -5.86 1.37
CA LYS A 11 16.83 -5.73 0.17
C LYS A 11 15.99 -5.92 -1.10
N GLU A 12 15.14 -6.94 -1.09
CA GLU A 12 14.23 -7.22 -2.21
C GLU A 12 13.23 -6.07 -2.42
N ILE A 13 12.63 -5.56 -1.34
CA ILE A 13 11.68 -4.43 -1.37
C ILE A 13 12.34 -3.19 -1.99
N ILE A 14 13.52 -2.85 -1.54
CA ILE A 14 14.25 -1.66 -2.01
C ILE A 14 14.71 -1.84 -3.45
N ASN A 15 15.38 -2.95 -3.76
CA ASN A 15 15.97 -3.19 -5.08
C ASN A 15 14.94 -3.40 -6.19
N LYS A 16 13.71 -3.79 -5.85
CA LYS A 16 12.60 -3.87 -6.80
C LYS A 16 12.30 -2.52 -7.49
N ARG A 17 12.59 -1.39 -6.81
CA ARG A 17 12.33 -0.04 -7.31
C ARG A 17 13.59 0.67 -7.82
N TYR A 18 14.71 0.44 -7.14
CA TYR A 18 16.01 1.03 -7.47
C TYR A 18 17.12 0.14 -6.93
N ALA A 19 17.97 -0.36 -7.82
CA ALA A 19 19.12 -1.16 -7.43
C ALA A 19 20.11 -0.28 -6.63
N MET A 20 20.18 -0.53 -5.33
CA MET A 20 20.96 0.26 -4.39
C MET A 20 22.29 -0.45 -4.09
N PRO A 21 23.44 0.26 -4.05
CA PRO A 21 24.71 -0.30 -3.57
C PRO A 21 24.58 -0.83 -2.13
N ASP A 22 25.28 -1.91 -1.82
CA ASP A 22 25.23 -2.56 -0.50
C ASP A 22 25.51 -1.59 0.64
N ALA A 23 26.51 -0.70 0.51
CA ALA A 23 26.83 0.29 1.54
C ALA A 23 25.66 1.21 1.89
N SER A 24 24.91 1.69 0.88
CA SER A 24 23.73 2.53 1.07
C SER A 24 22.57 1.71 1.66
N LEU A 25 22.40 0.48 1.19
CA LEU A 25 21.40 -0.44 1.70
C LEU A 25 21.64 -0.77 3.18
N ASP A 26 22.88 -1.02 3.58
CA ASP A 26 23.24 -1.27 4.98
C ASP A 26 22.95 -0.06 5.88
N LYS A 27 23.18 1.17 5.40
CA LYS A 27 22.80 2.39 6.13
C LYS A 27 21.29 2.42 6.40
N LEU A 28 20.48 2.17 5.37
CA LEU A 28 19.02 2.14 5.49
C LEU A 28 18.56 1.04 6.45
N GLN A 29 19.13 -0.17 6.34
CA GLN A 29 18.78 -1.32 7.18
C GLN A 29 19.01 -1.08 8.66
N ARG A 30 20.09 -0.37 9.04
CA ARG A 30 20.39 -0.04 10.44
C ARG A 30 19.35 0.87 11.09
N CYS A 31 18.57 1.59 10.30
CA CYS A 31 17.51 2.47 10.78
C CYS A 31 16.16 1.75 10.88
N LEU A 32 16.06 0.50 10.46
CA LEU A 32 14.82 -0.26 10.43
C LEU A 32 14.62 -1.07 11.72
N THR A 33 13.37 -1.12 12.16
CA THR A 33 12.92 -2.01 13.22
C THR A 33 11.80 -2.91 12.70
N GLU A 34 11.94 -4.23 12.84
CA GLU A 34 10.86 -5.15 12.50
C GLU A 34 9.81 -5.16 13.60
N VAL A 35 8.53 -5.01 13.21
CA VAL A 35 7.38 -4.98 14.12
C VAL A 35 6.27 -5.86 13.58
N SER A 36 5.53 -6.52 14.48
CA SER A 36 4.39 -7.37 14.13
C SER A 36 3.12 -6.81 14.74
N TYR A 37 2.05 -6.83 13.96
CA TYR A 37 0.73 -6.36 14.39
C TYR A 37 -0.36 -7.34 13.97
N PRO A 38 -1.42 -7.48 14.75
CA PRO A 38 -2.56 -8.34 14.41
C PRO A 38 -3.43 -7.69 13.33
N LYS A 39 -4.23 -8.52 12.66
CA LYS A 39 -5.33 -8.08 11.81
C LYS A 39 -6.20 -7.04 12.51
N GLY A 40 -6.62 -6.01 11.76
CA GLY A 40 -7.45 -4.91 12.26
C GLY A 40 -6.67 -3.79 12.97
N PHE A 41 -5.35 -3.97 13.16
CA PHE A 41 -4.53 -2.88 13.71
C PHE A 41 -4.45 -1.71 12.74
N ARG A 42 -4.68 -0.50 13.24
CA ARG A 42 -4.58 0.73 12.46
C ARG A 42 -3.16 1.29 12.55
N VAL A 43 -2.40 1.09 11.50
CA VAL A 43 -1.01 1.57 11.41
C VAL A 43 -0.99 3.10 11.31
N LEU A 44 -1.94 3.66 10.54
CA LEU A 44 -2.19 5.10 10.46
C LEU A 44 -3.65 5.38 10.79
N GLU A 45 -3.89 6.47 11.52
CA GLU A 45 -5.25 6.90 11.84
C GLU A 45 -5.53 8.30 11.28
N ARG A 46 -6.68 8.45 10.64
CA ARG A 46 -7.19 9.74 10.17
C ARG A 46 -7.17 10.79 11.29
N GLY A 47 -6.72 11.99 10.97
CA GLY A 47 -6.66 13.09 11.92
C GLY A 47 -5.42 13.09 12.83
N LYS A 48 -4.52 12.10 12.68
CA LYS A 48 -3.23 12.04 13.38
C LYS A 48 -2.08 12.33 12.43
N VAL A 49 -1.00 12.90 12.98
CA VAL A 49 0.27 13.06 12.25
C VAL A 49 1.13 11.85 12.52
N GLU A 50 1.38 11.04 11.48
CA GLU A 50 2.28 9.87 11.59
C GLU A 50 3.73 10.29 11.36
N LYS A 51 4.61 9.81 12.23
CA LYS A 51 6.05 10.10 12.19
C LYS A 51 6.89 8.95 11.64
N ASN A 52 6.26 7.85 11.30
CA ASN A 52 6.92 6.65 10.80
C ASN A 52 6.49 6.34 9.36
N ILE A 53 7.36 5.61 8.69
CA ILE A 53 7.11 4.98 7.40
C ILE A 53 7.28 3.49 7.61
N PHE A 54 6.47 2.67 6.95
CA PHE A 54 6.58 1.23 7.08
C PHE A 54 6.69 0.58 5.71
N PHE A 55 7.49 -0.48 5.63
CA PHE A 55 7.56 -1.36 4.47
C PHE A 55 6.88 -2.68 4.84
N ILE A 56 6.03 -3.19 3.98
CA ILE A 56 5.30 -4.43 4.25
C ILE A 56 6.22 -5.62 3.93
N LYS A 57 6.69 -6.30 4.98
CA LYS A 57 7.40 -7.56 4.86
C LYS A 57 6.46 -8.70 4.56
N LYS A 58 5.32 -8.74 5.28
CA LYS A 58 4.26 -9.73 5.15
C LYS A 58 2.92 -9.07 5.52
N GLY A 59 1.90 -9.31 4.74
CA GLY A 59 0.54 -8.85 5.03
C GLY A 59 -0.07 -7.93 3.98
N ILE A 60 -1.29 -7.50 4.25
CA ILE A 60 -2.04 -6.57 3.42
C ILE A 60 -2.53 -5.40 4.25
N VAL A 61 -2.41 -4.20 3.70
CA VAL A 61 -2.93 -2.95 4.25
C VAL A 61 -4.01 -2.40 3.35
N ARG A 62 -5.06 -1.89 3.94
CA ARG A 62 -6.13 -1.14 3.30
C ARG A 62 -6.04 0.32 3.70
N ALA A 63 -5.93 1.23 2.73
CA ALA A 63 -6.06 2.67 2.96
C ALA A 63 -7.47 3.13 2.56
N TYR A 64 -8.15 3.79 3.49
CA TYR A 64 -9.49 4.31 3.28
C TYR A 64 -9.70 5.64 3.98
N THR A 65 -10.68 6.38 3.49
CA THR A 65 -11.24 7.57 4.14
C THR A 65 -12.75 7.44 4.29
N SER A 66 -13.36 8.31 5.07
CA SER A 66 -14.82 8.37 5.21
C SER A 66 -15.34 9.70 4.70
N VAL A 67 -16.32 9.65 3.78
CA VAL A 67 -17.04 10.80 3.26
C VAL A 67 -18.55 10.54 3.48
N ASP A 68 -19.23 11.43 4.18
CA ASP A 68 -20.66 11.31 4.51
C ASP A 68 -21.04 9.96 5.15
N GLY A 69 -20.17 9.47 6.05
CA GLY A 69 -20.38 8.20 6.75
C GLY A 69 -20.10 6.95 5.93
N LYS A 70 -19.68 7.10 4.66
CA LYS A 70 -19.31 5.98 3.77
C LYS A 70 -17.80 5.85 3.66
N GLU A 71 -17.28 4.64 3.85
CA GLU A 71 -15.87 4.35 3.61
C GLU A 71 -15.58 4.27 2.12
N ILE A 72 -14.53 4.95 1.70
CA ILE A 72 -13.97 4.89 0.36
C ILE A 72 -12.56 4.33 0.47
N THR A 73 -12.35 3.12 -0.03
CA THR A 73 -11.02 2.53 -0.14
C THR A 73 -10.36 3.06 -1.40
N PHE A 74 -9.18 3.66 -1.27
CA PHE A 74 -8.47 4.21 -2.41
C PHE A 74 -7.15 3.49 -2.71
N TRP A 75 -6.67 2.65 -1.77
CA TRP A 75 -5.43 1.91 -1.99
C TRP A 75 -5.40 0.61 -1.17
N PHE A 76 -4.76 -0.41 -1.73
CA PHE A 76 -4.29 -1.60 -1.04
C PHE A 76 -2.80 -1.75 -1.24
N GLY A 77 -2.08 -2.03 -0.15
CA GLY A 77 -0.69 -2.43 -0.18
C GLY A 77 -0.52 -3.88 0.23
N LYS A 78 0.34 -4.60 -0.46
CA LYS A 78 0.77 -5.95 -0.10
C LYS A 78 2.29 -5.99 0.09
N GLU A 79 2.86 -7.17 0.24
CA GLU A 79 4.30 -7.36 0.44
C GLU A 79 5.12 -6.53 -0.57
N GLY A 80 6.07 -5.76 -0.08
CA GLY A 80 6.91 -4.85 -0.86
C GLY A 80 6.35 -3.43 -1.02
N ALA A 81 5.11 -3.16 -0.59
CA ALA A 81 4.55 -1.82 -0.58
C ALA A 81 5.02 -1.01 0.63
N THR A 82 4.90 0.32 0.53
CA THR A 82 5.27 1.25 1.59
C THR A 82 4.02 1.94 2.14
N ILE A 83 3.90 1.99 3.46
CA ILE A 83 2.83 2.69 4.18
C ILE A 83 3.37 4.05 4.59
N VAL A 84 2.75 5.12 4.11
CA VAL A 84 3.11 6.50 4.45
C VAL A 84 1.88 7.39 4.36
N SER A 85 1.69 8.28 5.34
CA SER A 85 0.74 9.38 5.21
C SER A 85 1.39 10.50 4.41
N LEU A 86 0.97 10.68 3.16
CA LEU A 86 1.57 11.70 2.29
C LEU A 86 1.39 13.11 2.86
N LYS A 87 0.20 13.44 3.37
CA LYS A 87 -0.07 14.74 3.97
C LYS A 87 0.80 14.96 5.21
N GLY A 88 0.91 13.94 6.06
CA GLY A 88 1.79 13.96 7.22
C GLY A 88 3.26 14.06 6.83
N TYR A 89 3.69 13.34 5.78
CA TYR A 89 5.07 13.32 5.33
C TYR A 89 5.51 14.65 4.69
N VAL A 90 4.68 15.24 3.84
CA VAL A 90 5.00 16.45 3.07
C VAL A 90 4.81 17.71 3.92
N ASN A 91 3.65 17.84 4.59
CA ASN A 91 3.21 19.09 5.22
C ASN A 91 3.28 19.09 6.75
N ASP A 92 3.63 17.97 7.41
CA ASP A 92 3.50 17.80 8.86
C ASP A 92 2.07 17.98 9.39
N GLU A 93 1.06 17.68 8.54
CA GLU A 93 -0.35 17.85 8.87
C GLU A 93 -1.02 16.50 9.14
N PRO A 94 -2.15 16.47 9.89
CA PRO A 94 -2.94 15.25 10.08
C PRO A 94 -3.38 14.63 8.77
N GLY A 95 -3.22 13.30 8.63
CA GLY A 95 -3.64 12.53 7.46
C GLY A 95 -5.16 12.51 7.29
N TYR A 96 -5.64 12.37 6.06
CA TYR A 96 -7.06 12.19 5.75
C TYR A 96 -7.46 10.70 5.71
N GLU A 97 -6.50 9.81 5.79
CA GLU A 97 -6.65 8.36 5.66
C GLU A 97 -6.54 7.63 6.99
N THR A 98 -7.17 6.46 7.04
CA THR A 98 -6.85 5.38 7.97
C THR A 98 -6.24 4.24 7.17
N MET A 99 -5.13 3.67 7.66
CA MET A 99 -4.49 2.49 7.07
C MET A 99 -4.54 1.34 8.07
N GLU A 100 -5.32 0.29 7.71
CA GLU A 100 -5.64 -0.85 8.56
C GLU A 100 -5.10 -2.14 7.97
N LEU A 101 -4.55 -2.99 8.84
CA LEU A 101 -4.05 -4.32 8.46
C LEU A 101 -5.21 -5.29 8.22
N MET A 102 -5.25 -5.89 7.06
CA MET A 102 -6.31 -6.82 6.66
C MET A 102 -6.05 -8.26 7.11
N GLU A 103 -4.84 -8.54 7.58
CA GLU A 103 -4.39 -9.83 8.14
C GLU A 103 -3.24 -9.58 9.13
N ASP A 104 -2.81 -10.61 9.88
CA ASP A 104 -1.64 -10.54 10.75
C ASP A 104 -0.41 -10.22 9.90
N SER A 105 0.30 -9.16 10.25
CA SER A 105 1.30 -8.54 9.38
C SER A 105 2.62 -8.30 10.10
N VAL A 106 3.69 -8.33 9.32
CA VAL A 106 5.05 -7.98 9.74
C VAL A 106 5.53 -6.81 8.88
N LEU A 107 5.98 -5.75 9.53
CA LEU A 107 6.39 -4.52 8.88
C LEU A 107 7.83 -4.16 9.29
N TYR A 108 8.57 -3.52 8.39
CA TYR A 108 9.78 -2.79 8.74
C TYR A 108 9.40 -1.33 9.00
N LYS A 109 9.63 -0.86 10.20
CA LYS A 109 9.36 0.52 10.65
C LYS A 109 10.62 1.36 10.49
N LEU A 110 10.47 2.57 9.93
CA LEU A 110 11.50 3.58 9.78
C LEU A 110 10.96 4.93 10.29
N GLU A 111 11.71 5.62 11.13
CA GLU A 111 11.34 6.98 11.51
C GLU A 111 11.52 7.95 10.34
N ARG A 112 10.49 8.77 10.09
CA ARG A 112 10.51 9.77 9.02
C ARG A 112 11.71 10.73 9.13
N LYS A 113 12.10 11.12 10.35
CA LYS A 113 13.25 11.97 10.59
C LYS A 113 14.54 11.32 10.08
N GLN A 114 14.75 10.06 10.42
CA GLN A 114 15.93 9.29 9.96
C GLN A 114 15.95 9.17 8.43
N LEU A 115 14.81 8.90 7.79
CA LEU A 115 14.76 8.84 6.33
C LEU A 115 15.11 10.18 5.68
N LYS A 116 14.62 11.32 6.24
CA LYS A 116 14.98 12.65 5.73
C LYS A 116 16.48 12.92 5.87
N GLU A 117 17.10 12.52 6.98
CA GLU A 117 18.56 12.63 7.18
C GLU A 117 19.32 11.76 6.17
N LEU A 118 18.88 10.51 5.94
CA LEU A 118 19.48 9.63 4.95
C LEU A 118 19.38 10.17 3.51
N PHE A 119 18.30 10.87 3.16
CA PHE A 119 18.17 11.52 1.85
C PHE A 119 19.18 12.67 1.63
N LEU A 120 19.60 13.33 2.71
CA LEU A 120 20.61 14.38 2.63
C LEU A 120 22.04 13.80 2.60
N ASP A 121 22.26 12.64 3.21
CA ASP A 121 23.58 12.04 3.40
C ASP A 121 23.95 11.03 2.30
N ASP A 122 22.95 10.47 1.60
CA ASP A 122 23.18 9.38 0.65
C ASP A 122 22.37 9.55 -0.65
N LEU A 123 23.10 9.80 -1.75
CA LEU A 123 22.51 10.03 -3.06
C LEU A 123 21.71 8.82 -3.59
N HIS A 124 22.13 7.59 -3.28
CA HIS A 124 21.42 6.39 -3.72
C HIS A 124 20.10 6.22 -2.97
N ILE A 125 20.08 6.54 -1.67
CA ILE A 125 18.84 6.52 -0.88
C ILE A 125 17.89 7.63 -1.37
N ALA A 126 18.42 8.83 -1.66
CA ALA A 126 17.63 9.93 -2.24
C ALA A 126 17.02 9.56 -3.59
N ASN A 127 17.81 8.95 -4.50
CA ASN A 127 17.33 8.49 -5.79
C ASN A 127 16.30 7.35 -5.67
N TRP A 128 16.47 6.45 -4.70
CA TRP A 128 15.45 5.45 -4.41
C TRP A 128 14.12 6.12 -3.99
N GLY A 129 14.17 7.10 -3.10
CA GLY A 129 12.99 7.86 -2.66
C GLY A 129 12.31 8.60 -3.82
N ARG A 130 13.09 9.27 -4.69
CA ARG A 130 12.59 9.91 -5.91
C ARG A 130 11.91 8.90 -6.83
N ARG A 131 12.59 7.76 -7.11
CA ARG A 131 12.04 6.71 -7.97
C ARG A 131 10.78 6.10 -7.39
N TYR A 132 10.73 5.90 -6.07
CA TYR A 132 9.53 5.48 -5.37
C TYR A 132 8.37 6.45 -5.64
N ALA A 133 8.57 7.76 -5.41
CA ALA A 133 7.53 8.77 -5.60
C ALA A 133 7.04 8.84 -7.07
N GLU A 134 7.95 8.74 -8.05
CA GLU A 134 7.60 8.69 -9.48
C GLU A 134 6.70 7.50 -9.82
N MET A 135 7.02 6.30 -9.30
CA MET A 135 6.23 5.09 -9.55
C MET A 135 4.86 5.15 -8.87
N GLU A 136 4.77 5.68 -7.65
CA GLU A 136 3.49 5.83 -6.96
C GLU A 136 2.61 6.90 -7.63
N LEU A 137 3.21 7.98 -8.18
CA LEU A 137 2.50 8.99 -8.96
C LEU A 137 1.90 8.36 -10.22
N LEU A 138 2.71 7.61 -10.98
CA LEU A 138 2.24 6.91 -12.19
C LEU A 138 1.09 5.95 -11.87
N ALA A 139 1.23 5.12 -10.83
CA ALA A 139 0.17 4.20 -10.42
C ALA A 139 -1.12 4.94 -9.97
N THR A 140 -0.97 6.11 -9.35
CA THR A 140 -2.10 6.96 -8.96
C THR A 140 -2.81 7.55 -10.19
N GLU A 141 -2.07 8.03 -11.20
CA GLU A 141 -2.64 8.52 -12.47
C GLU A 141 -3.39 7.41 -13.21
N GLU A 142 -2.80 6.23 -13.35
CA GLU A 142 -3.44 5.08 -13.99
C GLU A 142 -4.75 4.72 -13.29
N ARG A 143 -4.74 4.69 -11.95
CA ARG A 143 -5.94 4.44 -11.18
C ARG A 143 -7.00 5.53 -11.36
N LEU A 144 -6.60 6.80 -11.36
CA LEU A 144 -7.52 7.92 -11.58
C LEU A 144 -8.17 7.80 -12.97
N ILE A 145 -7.40 7.53 -14.01
CA ILE A 145 -7.91 7.31 -15.37
C ILE A 145 -8.89 6.14 -15.39
N SER A 146 -8.55 5.01 -14.79
CA SER A 146 -9.44 3.83 -14.69
C SER A 146 -10.75 4.16 -13.96
N MET A 147 -10.69 4.94 -12.87
CA MET A 147 -11.89 5.36 -12.13
C MET A 147 -12.79 6.30 -12.93
N LEU A 148 -12.24 7.16 -13.79
CA LEU A 148 -12.96 8.14 -14.60
C LEU A 148 -13.51 7.56 -15.91
N SER A 149 -12.82 6.59 -16.52
CA SER A 149 -13.11 6.11 -17.88
C SER A 149 -13.75 4.73 -17.94
N ALA A 150 -13.44 3.83 -16.99
CA ALA A 150 -13.89 2.44 -17.04
C ALA A 150 -15.14 2.20 -16.15
N ILE A 151 -16.03 1.31 -16.58
CA ILE A 151 -17.14 0.84 -15.75
C ILE A 151 -16.67 -0.16 -14.69
N ALA A 152 -17.45 -0.35 -13.64
CA ALA A 152 -17.05 -1.19 -12.49
C ALA A 152 -16.70 -2.65 -12.85
N SER A 153 -17.35 -3.22 -13.87
CA SER A 153 -17.06 -4.57 -14.35
C SER A 153 -15.69 -4.66 -15.04
N GLU A 154 -15.28 -3.63 -15.75
CA GLU A 154 -13.95 -3.54 -16.37
C GLU A 154 -12.87 -3.36 -15.30
N ARG A 155 -13.07 -2.46 -14.33
CA ARG A 155 -12.16 -2.31 -13.18
C ARG A 155 -12.01 -3.60 -12.38
N TYR A 156 -13.10 -4.39 -12.24
CA TYR A 156 -13.01 -5.68 -11.57
C TYR A 156 -12.21 -6.72 -12.40
N LYS A 157 -12.37 -6.75 -13.73
CA LYS A 157 -11.57 -7.60 -14.62
C LYS A 157 -10.08 -7.25 -14.55
N GLU A 158 -9.77 -5.95 -14.61
CA GLU A 158 -8.40 -5.46 -14.46
C GLU A 158 -7.78 -5.89 -13.11
N LEU A 159 -8.53 -5.77 -12.01
CA LEU A 159 -8.08 -6.23 -10.69
C LEU A 159 -7.88 -7.75 -10.64
N LEU A 160 -8.76 -8.53 -11.29
CA LEU A 160 -8.66 -9.99 -11.38
C LEU A 160 -7.40 -10.42 -12.16
N GLU A 161 -7.04 -9.70 -13.20
CA GLU A 161 -5.87 -9.97 -14.03
C GLU A 161 -4.56 -9.55 -13.35
N LYS A 162 -4.52 -8.33 -12.80
CA LYS A 162 -3.29 -7.76 -12.21
C LYS A 162 -3.00 -8.25 -10.78
N GLU A 163 -4.05 -8.46 -9.98
CA GLU A 163 -3.94 -8.70 -8.53
C GLU A 163 -4.87 -9.82 -8.03
N PRO A 164 -4.83 -11.02 -8.63
CA PRO A 164 -5.75 -12.11 -8.28
C PRO A 164 -5.62 -12.57 -6.82
N ASP A 165 -4.45 -12.44 -6.23
CA ASP A 165 -4.17 -12.77 -4.84
C ASP A 165 -4.87 -11.82 -3.85
N LEU A 166 -5.03 -10.56 -4.18
CA LEU A 166 -5.82 -9.62 -3.37
C LEU A 166 -7.28 -10.04 -3.27
N LEU A 167 -7.86 -10.51 -4.37
CA LEU A 167 -9.26 -10.96 -4.41
C LEU A 167 -9.52 -12.21 -3.53
N GLN A 168 -8.49 -13.01 -3.26
CA GLN A 168 -8.57 -14.19 -2.39
C GLN A 168 -8.38 -13.84 -0.91
N ARG A 169 -7.62 -12.78 -0.60
CA ARG A 169 -7.21 -12.40 0.75
C ARG A 169 -8.10 -11.31 1.38
N LEU A 170 -8.86 -10.57 0.57
CA LEU A 170 -9.64 -9.43 1.03
C LEU A 170 -11.14 -9.73 1.14
N PRO A 171 -11.83 -9.15 2.14
CA PRO A 171 -13.28 -9.21 2.22
C PRO A 171 -13.94 -8.54 1.00
N LEU A 172 -15.04 -9.11 0.52
CA LEU A 172 -15.78 -8.59 -0.63
C LEU A 172 -16.22 -7.12 -0.45
N GLY A 173 -16.58 -6.73 0.78
CA GLY A 173 -16.95 -5.34 1.10
C GLY A 173 -15.81 -4.35 0.86
N SER A 174 -14.58 -4.70 1.25
CA SER A 174 -13.40 -3.87 1.03
C SER A 174 -13.06 -3.73 -0.47
N ILE A 175 -13.21 -4.81 -1.23
CA ILE A 175 -13.05 -4.79 -2.69
C ILE A 175 -14.15 -3.91 -3.33
N ALA A 176 -15.39 -4.00 -2.87
CA ALA A 176 -16.49 -3.20 -3.40
C ALA A 176 -16.24 -1.69 -3.20
N THR A 177 -15.83 -1.28 -2.00
CA THR A 177 -15.50 0.13 -1.73
C THR A 177 -14.28 0.63 -2.53
N TYR A 178 -13.34 -0.27 -2.84
CA TYR A 178 -12.19 0.03 -3.71
C TYR A 178 -12.60 0.24 -5.17
N LEU A 179 -13.58 -0.53 -5.65
CA LEU A 179 -14.14 -0.42 -7.00
C LEU A 179 -15.21 0.67 -7.12
N GLY A 180 -15.56 1.36 -6.02
CA GLY A 180 -16.57 2.42 -6.01
C GLY A 180 -18.00 1.90 -6.22
N VAL A 181 -18.31 0.67 -5.76
CA VAL A 181 -19.63 0.04 -5.88
C VAL A 181 -20.10 -0.55 -4.56
N THR A 182 -21.38 -0.92 -4.47
CA THR A 182 -21.91 -1.69 -3.34
C THR A 182 -21.48 -3.15 -3.42
N GLN A 183 -21.43 -3.82 -2.27
CA GLN A 183 -21.11 -5.27 -2.22
C GLN A 183 -22.11 -6.10 -3.04
N ALA A 184 -23.40 -5.74 -3.05
CA ALA A 184 -24.41 -6.41 -3.86
C ALA A 184 -24.16 -6.24 -5.37
N SER A 185 -23.73 -5.04 -5.80
CA SER A 185 -23.33 -4.78 -7.19
C SER A 185 -22.09 -5.59 -7.59
N LEU A 186 -21.09 -5.65 -6.71
CA LEU A 186 -19.89 -6.48 -6.96
C LEU A 186 -20.22 -7.97 -7.04
N SER A 187 -21.11 -8.48 -6.19
CA SER A 187 -21.58 -9.87 -6.28
C SER A 187 -22.21 -10.20 -7.64
N ARG A 188 -23.04 -9.27 -8.18
CA ARG A 188 -23.63 -9.45 -9.54
C ARG A 188 -22.57 -9.40 -10.65
N ILE A 189 -21.59 -8.49 -10.54
CA ILE A 189 -20.47 -8.41 -11.50
C ILE A 189 -19.69 -9.74 -11.51
N ARG A 190 -19.35 -10.26 -10.34
CA ARG A 190 -18.65 -11.55 -10.21
C ARG A 190 -19.42 -12.70 -10.85
N ALA A 191 -20.72 -12.82 -10.56
CA ALA A 191 -21.55 -13.87 -11.12
C ALA A 191 -21.58 -13.83 -12.66
N LYS A 192 -21.63 -12.65 -13.28
CA LYS A 192 -21.60 -12.49 -14.75
C LYS A 192 -20.25 -12.83 -15.38
N ILE A 193 -19.13 -12.63 -14.66
CA ILE A 193 -17.78 -12.87 -15.20
C ILE A 193 -17.36 -14.33 -15.02
N THR A 194 -17.88 -15.01 -13.98
CA THR A 194 -17.58 -16.42 -13.68
C THR A 194 -18.53 -17.42 -14.37
N GLN A 195 -19.60 -16.94 -14.99
CA GLN A 195 -20.43 -17.81 -15.86
C GLN A 195 -19.74 -17.93 -17.22
N PRO A 196 -19.48 -19.19 -17.71
CA PRO A 196 -18.88 -19.44 -19.01
C PRO A 196 -19.78 -18.97 -20.17
#